data_a0ce6e0b7841a091baf4859ecb45f38d
#
_entry.id   a0ce6e0b7841a091baf4859ecb45f38d
#
_cell.length_a   1.000
_cell.length_b   1.000
_cell.length_c   1.000
_cell.angle_alpha   90.00
_cell.angle_beta   90.00
_cell.angle_gamma   90.00
#
_symmetry.space_group_name_H-M   'P 1'
#
loop_
_entity.id
_entity.type
_entity.pdbx_description
1 polymer ?
#
loop_
_entity_poly.entity_id
_entity_poly.type
_entity_poly.pdbx_seq_one_letter_code
_entity_poly.pdbx_strand_id
1 'polypeptide(L)'
;MIENFDDFSNTLFNEAKFLLEKAKLSLPPDIKSAYLHSSLLLGMSALEAYVNGIALELTEGSFELTLNEIALISEKEIIFDNGNFQLGKKLKMQRLIDRIDFIYCKFSNKSISSQDTWNQNIKQTIKLRNDLVHPKDEVNITYNQVETSLQNILQTIDILYKAV
;
A
#
# COMPACT_ATOMS: atom_id res chain seq x y z
N MET A 1 -17.24 10.98 1.53
CA MET A 1 -15.76 11.15 1.71
C MET A 1 -15.00 9.88 1.35
N ILE A 2 -15.55 8.71 1.65
CA ILE A 2 -15.02 7.37 1.29
C ILE A 2 -14.90 7.19 -0.22
N GLU A 3 -15.93 7.56 -0.97
CA GLU A 3 -15.95 7.51 -2.45
C GLU A 3 -14.70 8.14 -3.10
N ASN A 4 -14.12 9.18 -2.49
CA ASN A 4 -12.94 9.86 -3.03
C ASN A 4 -11.64 9.03 -2.97
N PHE A 5 -11.45 8.19 -1.94
CA PHE A 5 -10.22 7.38 -1.84
C PHE A 5 -10.28 6.14 -2.72
N ASP A 6 -11.43 5.48 -2.80
CA ASP A 6 -11.63 4.32 -3.68
C ASP A 6 -11.55 4.72 -5.14
N ASP A 7 -12.20 5.82 -5.54
CA ASP A 7 -12.11 6.37 -6.88
C ASP A 7 -10.68 6.78 -7.24
N PHE A 8 -9.96 7.39 -6.30
CA PHE A 8 -8.58 7.80 -6.51
C PHE A 8 -7.64 6.60 -6.61
N SER A 9 -7.79 5.60 -5.73
CA SER A 9 -7.06 4.34 -5.79
C SER A 9 -7.29 3.63 -7.13
N ASN A 10 -8.55 3.51 -7.57
CA ASN A 10 -8.91 2.92 -8.84
C ASN A 10 -8.31 3.68 -10.04
N THR A 11 -8.31 5.01 -10.00
CA THR A 11 -7.68 5.84 -11.03
C THR A 11 -6.19 5.56 -11.15
N LEU A 12 -5.46 5.60 -10.04
CA LEU A 12 -4.03 5.31 -9.99
C LEU A 12 -3.71 3.89 -10.49
N PHE A 13 -4.53 2.91 -10.10
CA PHE A 13 -4.34 1.54 -10.54
C PHE A 13 -4.59 1.35 -12.05
N ASN A 14 -5.59 2.03 -12.60
CA ASN A 14 -5.85 2.01 -14.04
C ASN A 14 -4.75 2.71 -14.84
N GLU A 15 -4.19 3.80 -14.33
CA GLU A 15 -3.02 4.46 -14.92
C GLU A 15 -1.79 3.55 -14.89
N ALA A 16 -1.56 2.83 -13.77
CA ALA A 16 -0.49 1.84 -13.66
C ALA A 16 -0.62 0.75 -14.73
N LYS A 17 -1.82 0.19 -14.92
CA LYS A 17 -2.11 -0.80 -15.98
C LYS A 17 -1.87 -0.24 -17.37
N PHE A 18 -2.32 0.98 -17.64
CA PHE A 18 -2.11 1.63 -18.92
C PHE A 18 -0.62 1.77 -19.25
N LEU A 19 0.21 2.19 -18.28
CA LEU A 19 1.65 2.30 -18.47
C LEU A 19 2.31 0.93 -18.69
N LEU A 20 1.87 -0.10 -17.97
CA LEU A 20 2.34 -1.46 -18.19
C LEU A 20 2.04 -1.94 -19.62
N GLU A 21 0.83 -1.68 -20.14
CA GLU A 21 0.48 -2.00 -21.53
C GLU A 21 1.33 -1.21 -22.54
N LYS A 22 1.65 0.05 -22.25
CA LYS A 22 2.58 0.83 -23.10
C LYS A 22 3.98 0.22 -23.16
N ALA A 23 4.46 -0.39 -22.08
CA ALA A 23 5.75 -1.08 -22.05
C ALA A 23 5.82 -2.35 -22.92
N LYS A 24 4.67 -2.88 -23.40
CA LYS A 24 4.62 -3.98 -24.38
C LYS A 24 5.01 -3.55 -25.79
N LEU A 25 4.87 -2.27 -26.10
CA LEU A 25 5.16 -1.76 -27.43
C LEU A 25 6.66 -1.89 -27.73
N SER A 26 7.00 -1.92 -29.03
CA SER A 26 8.40 -1.88 -29.48
C SER A 26 8.98 -0.48 -29.25
N LEU A 27 9.57 -0.27 -28.08
CA LEU A 27 10.10 1.01 -27.61
C LEU A 27 11.60 0.89 -27.31
N PRO A 28 12.36 1.99 -27.38
CA PRO A 28 13.71 2.04 -26.84
C PRO A 28 13.76 1.58 -25.38
N PRO A 29 14.85 0.89 -24.96
CA PRO A 29 14.96 0.28 -23.63
C PRO A 29 14.75 1.26 -22.47
N ASP A 30 15.26 2.49 -22.60
CA ASP A 30 15.12 3.56 -21.61
C ASP A 30 13.65 4.01 -21.45
N ILE A 31 12.92 4.17 -22.55
CA ILE A 31 11.51 4.51 -22.53
C ILE A 31 10.68 3.37 -21.94
N LYS A 32 10.98 2.14 -22.31
CA LYS A 32 10.33 0.95 -21.75
C LYS A 32 10.54 0.87 -20.25
N SER A 33 11.78 1.09 -19.79
CA SER A 33 12.12 1.11 -18.36
C SER A 33 11.33 2.21 -17.62
N ALA A 34 11.22 3.41 -18.18
CA ALA A 34 10.43 4.49 -17.58
C ALA A 34 8.95 4.12 -17.40
N TYR A 35 8.34 3.45 -18.38
CA TYR A 35 6.97 2.96 -18.25
C TYR A 35 6.82 1.89 -17.16
N LEU A 36 7.77 0.94 -17.07
CA LEU A 36 7.75 -0.10 -16.04
C LEU A 36 7.90 0.48 -14.64
N HIS A 37 8.85 1.39 -14.44
CA HIS A 37 9.06 2.08 -13.17
C HIS A 37 7.82 2.87 -12.75
N SER A 38 7.27 3.68 -13.67
CA SER A 38 6.08 4.48 -13.39
C SER A 38 4.85 3.62 -13.08
N SER A 39 4.68 2.51 -13.80
CA SER A 39 3.60 1.55 -13.53
C SER A 39 3.67 0.96 -12.13
N LEU A 40 4.86 0.51 -11.70
CA LEU A 40 5.04 -0.02 -10.35
C LEU A 40 4.77 1.03 -9.28
N LEU A 41 5.28 2.26 -9.47
CA LEU A 41 5.08 3.35 -8.50
C LEU A 41 3.61 3.75 -8.38
N LEU A 42 2.88 3.89 -9.49
CA LEU A 42 1.45 4.19 -9.47
C LEU A 42 0.62 3.06 -8.86
N GLY A 43 0.95 1.79 -9.15
CA GLY A 43 0.30 0.66 -8.51
C GLY A 43 0.48 0.66 -6.99
N MET A 44 1.69 0.95 -6.51
CA MET A 44 1.94 1.09 -5.07
C MET A 44 1.22 2.28 -4.46
N SER A 45 1.16 3.42 -5.16
CA SER A 45 0.39 4.59 -4.71
C SER A 45 -1.12 4.28 -4.62
N ALA A 46 -1.65 3.45 -5.53
CA ALA A 46 -3.03 2.98 -5.45
C ALA A 46 -3.28 2.16 -4.16
N LEU A 47 -2.37 1.23 -3.83
CA LEU A 47 -2.48 0.46 -2.59
C LEU A 47 -2.39 1.36 -1.34
N GLU A 48 -1.46 2.32 -1.32
CA GLU A 48 -1.32 3.27 -0.22
C GLU A 48 -2.58 4.14 -0.06
N ALA A 49 -3.17 4.62 -1.17
CA ALA A 49 -4.42 5.37 -1.15
C ALA A 49 -5.57 4.52 -0.58
N TYR A 50 -5.69 3.26 -1.00
CA TYR A 50 -6.71 2.35 -0.49
C TYR A 50 -6.57 2.09 1.02
N VAL A 51 -5.34 1.80 1.49
CA VAL A 51 -5.07 1.63 2.92
C VAL A 51 -5.35 2.90 3.71
N ASN A 52 -5.08 4.08 3.14
CA ASN A 52 -5.42 5.36 3.77
C ASN A 52 -6.93 5.58 3.86
N GLY A 53 -7.70 5.17 2.85
CA GLY A 53 -9.16 5.18 2.87
C GLY A 53 -9.72 4.34 4.02
N ILE A 54 -9.30 3.07 4.11
CA ILE A 54 -9.68 2.18 5.22
C ILE A 54 -9.30 2.81 6.57
N ALA A 55 -8.07 3.33 6.70
CA ALA A 55 -7.61 3.93 7.95
C ALA A 55 -8.49 5.12 8.38
N LEU A 56 -8.94 5.93 7.43
CA LEU A 56 -9.86 7.04 7.71
C LEU A 56 -11.21 6.53 8.21
N GLU A 57 -11.82 5.55 7.53
CA GLU A 57 -13.07 4.94 7.94
C GLU A 57 -13.00 4.36 9.35
N LEU A 58 -11.91 3.65 9.65
CA LEU A 58 -11.72 3.02 10.94
C LEU A 58 -11.52 4.03 12.07
N THR A 59 -10.87 5.16 11.79
CA THR A 59 -10.62 6.21 12.79
C THR A 59 -11.80 7.16 12.99
N GLU A 60 -12.64 7.35 11.98
CA GLU A 60 -13.86 8.17 12.06
C GLU A 60 -15.10 7.35 12.44
N GLY A 61 -15.07 6.04 12.29
CA GLY A 61 -16.15 5.12 12.60
C GLY A 61 -16.27 4.78 14.09
N SER A 62 -17.25 3.94 14.41
CA SER A 62 -17.52 3.49 15.80
C SER A 62 -16.70 2.25 16.20
N PHE A 63 -15.50 2.09 15.66
CA PHE A 63 -14.63 0.96 15.98
C PHE A 63 -13.86 1.18 17.28
N GLU A 64 -13.80 0.17 18.13
CA GLU A 64 -12.99 0.19 19.35
C GLU A 64 -11.52 0.01 19.01
N LEU A 65 -10.81 1.12 18.86
CA LEU A 65 -9.37 1.17 18.60
C LEU A 65 -8.66 1.82 19.79
N THR A 66 -7.55 1.23 20.17
CA THR A 66 -6.62 1.82 21.14
C THR A 66 -5.86 2.99 20.52
N LEU A 67 -5.28 3.85 21.36
CA LEU A 67 -4.47 4.98 20.91
C LEU A 67 -3.29 4.53 20.01
N ASN A 68 -2.67 3.40 20.34
CA ASN A 68 -1.56 2.84 19.53
C ASN A 68 -2.04 2.35 18.17
N GLU A 69 -3.21 1.72 18.10
CA GLU A 69 -3.80 1.24 16.85
C GLU A 69 -4.18 2.42 15.94
N ILE A 70 -4.80 3.46 16.50
CA ILE A 70 -5.10 4.68 15.74
C ILE A 70 -3.80 5.34 15.26
N ALA A 71 -2.77 5.45 16.11
CA ALA A 71 -1.49 6.03 15.73
C ALA A 71 -0.83 5.25 14.58
N LEU A 72 -0.91 3.91 14.61
CA LEU A 72 -0.36 3.04 13.56
C LEU A 72 -1.06 3.29 12.22
N ILE A 73 -2.40 3.20 12.18
CA ILE A 73 -3.15 3.27 10.91
C ILE A 73 -3.21 4.67 10.33
N SER A 74 -3.29 5.72 11.18
CA SER A 74 -3.35 7.12 10.76
C SER A 74 -1.98 7.77 10.59
N GLU A 75 -0.89 7.03 10.83
CA GLU A 75 0.49 7.52 10.73
C GLU A 75 0.74 8.79 11.58
N LYS A 76 0.18 8.82 12.78
CA LYS A 76 0.35 9.94 13.72
C LYS A 76 1.29 9.57 14.87
N GLU A 77 2.01 10.55 15.37
CA GLU A 77 2.78 10.40 16.60
C GLU A 77 1.85 10.31 17.82
N ILE A 78 2.31 9.66 18.88
CA ILE A 78 1.72 9.76 20.21
C ILE A 78 2.53 10.74 21.01
N ILE A 79 1.88 11.73 21.59
CA ILE A 79 2.51 12.72 22.46
C ILE A 79 1.98 12.60 23.90
N PHE A 80 2.79 12.98 24.87
CA PHE A 80 2.35 13.14 26.25
C PHE A 80 2.12 14.63 26.52
N ASP A 81 0.89 14.98 26.79
CA ASP A 81 0.49 16.38 27.06
C ASP A 81 -0.53 16.44 28.19
N ASN A 82 -0.34 17.40 29.12
CA ASN A 82 -1.22 17.62 30.26
C ASN A 82 -1.53 16.35 31.08
N GLY A 83 -0.52 15.46 31.23
CA GLY A 83 -0.67 14.24 32.04
C GLY A 83 -1.30 13.06 31.28
N ASN A 84 -1.64 13.20 30.00
CA ASN A 84 -2.27 12.16 29.20
C ASN A 84 -1.52 11.90 27.89
N PHE A 85 -1.59 10.64 27.42
CA PHE A 85 -1.17 10.30 26.06
C PHE A 85 -2.28 10.61 25.07
N GLN A 86 -1.95 11.29 23.98
CA GLN A 86 -2.88 11.64 22.91
C GLN A 86 -2.21 11.62 21.54
N LEU A 87 -3.01 11.64 20.47
CA LEU A 87 -2.48 11.76 19.12
C LEU A 87 -1.92 13.16 18.88
N GLY A 88 -0.71 13.22 18.42
CA GLY A 88 -0.07 14.45 17.95
C GLY A 88 -0.54 14.84 16.55
N LYS A 89 -0.15 16.05 16.15
CA LYS A 89 -0.47 16.59 14.81
C LYS A 89 0.57 16.19 13.74
N LYS A 90 1.76 15.77 14.17
CA LYS A 90 2.83 15.44 13.25
C LYS A 90 2.64 14.06 12.66
N LEU A 91 2.96 13.95 11.37
CA LEU A 91 3.03 12.67 10.69
C LEU A 91 4.20 11.85 11.24
N LYS A 92 3.93 10.59 11.57
CA LYS A 92 4.94 9.59 11.91
C LYS A 92 4.77 8.42 10.95
N MET A 93 5.55 8.44 9.86
CA MET A 93 5.51 7.39 8.84
C MET A 93 5.60 6.00 9.47
N GLN A 94 4.69 5.15 9.10
CA GLN A 94 4.65 3.73 9.47
C GLN A 94 4.95 2.87 8.24
N ARG A 95 5.45 1.65 8.47
CA ARG A 95 5.61 0.75 7.33
C ARG A 95 4.25 0.33 6.78
N LEU A 96 4.07 0.45 5.47
CA LEU A 96 2.82 0.07 4.81
C LEU A 96 2.41 -1.37 5.17
N ILE A 97 3.38 -2.29 5.23
CA ILE A 97 3.09 -3.69 5.58
C ILE A 97 2.53 -3.85 6.99
N ASP A 98 3.00 -3.07 7.97
CA ASP A 98 2.51 -3.16 9.35
C ASP A 98 1.05 -2.69 9.42
N ARG A 99 0.67 -1.68 8.63
CA ARG A 99 -0.71 -1.19 8.52
C ARG A 99 -1.61 -2.23 7.86
N ILE A 100 -1.15 -2.85 6.76
CA ILE A 100 -1.85 -3.95 6.07
C ILE A 100 -2.06 -5.13 7.02
N ASP A 101 -1.00 -5.58 7.67
CA ASP A 101 -1.03 -6.72 8.58
C ASP A 101 -1.98 -6.46 9.76
N PHE A 102 -1.96 -5.23 10.31
CA PHE A 102 -2.86 -4.84 11.39
C PHE A 102 -4.33 -4.86 10.93
N ILE A 103 -4.66 -4.20 9.81
CA ILE A 103 -6.03 -4.16 9.29
C ILE A 103 -6.54 -5.59 9.07
N TYR A 104 -5.77 -6.42 8.38
CA TYR A 104 -6.15 -7.81 8.15
C TYR A 104 -6.39 -8.57 9.45
N CYS A 105 -5.45 -8.57 10.38
CA CYS A 105 -5.57 -9.33 11.64
C CYS A 105 -6.72 -8.85 12.51
N LYS A 106 -6.91 -7.54 12.61
CA LYS A 106 -7.93 -6.92 13.47
C LYS A 106 -9.35 -7.24 12.99
N PHE A 107 -9.61 -7.18 11.70
CA PHE A 107 -10.97 -7.26 11.15
C PHE A 107 -11.33 -8.63 10.60
N SER A 108 -10.38 -9.43 10.11
CA SER A 108 -10.67 -10.80 9.70
C SER A 108 -10.73 -11.79 10.87
N ASN A 109 -10.31 -11.39 12.07
CA ASN A 109 -10.09 -12.27 13.22
C ASN A 109 -9.14 -13.45 12.93
N LYS A 110 -8.20 -13.26 12.03
CA LYS A 110 -7.18 -14.25 11.64
C LYS A 110 -5.80 -13.70 11.89
N SER A 111 -4.86 -14.57 12.22
CA SER A 111 -3.44 -14.22 12.24
C SER A 111 -2.79 -14.56 10.90
N ILE A 112 -1.80 -13.75 10.49
CA ILE A 112 -1.01 -14.01 9.31
C ILE A 112 -0.06 -15.18 9.61
N SER A 113 -0.12 -16.21 8.78
CA SER A 113 0.77 -17.38 8.86
C SER A 113 1.85 -17.31 7.78
N SER A 114 2.90 -18.12 7.94
CA SER A 114 3.91 -18.30 6.90
C SER A 114 3.38 -18.97 5.62
N GLN A 115 2.17 -19.52 5.66
CA GLN A 115 1.49 -20.14 4.51
C GLN A 115 0.64 -19.13 3.74
N ASP A 116 0.44 -17.92 4.26
CA ASP A 116 -0.29 -16.85 3.59
C ASP A 116 0.55 -16.25 2.46
N THR A 117 0.49 -16.88 1.30
CA THR A 117 1.30 -16.50 0.12
C THR A 117 1.06 -15.06 -0.31
N TRP A 118 -0.17 -14.54 -0.19
CA TRP A 118 -0.49 -13.15 -0.53
C TRP A 118 0.35 -12.14 0.27
N ASN A 119 0.55 -12.42 1.56
CA ASN A 119 1.33 -11.54 2.44
C ASN A 119 2.82 -11.55 2.07
N GLN A 120 3.36 -12.71 1.68
CA GLN A 120 4.73 -12.80 1.17
C GLN A 120 4.87 -12.08 -0.19
N ASN A 121 3.89 -12.22 -1.05
CA ASN A 121 3.86 -11.58 -2.37
C ASN A 121 3.82 -10.05 -2.27
N ILE A 122 2.98 -9.50 -1.39
CA ILE A 122 2.96 -8.04 -1.22
C ILE A 122 4.23 -7.50 -0.57
N LYS A 123 4.86 -8.24 0.36
CA LYS A 123 6.18 -7.89 0.91
C LYS A 123 7.25 -7.82 -0.18
N GLN A 124 7.25 -8.76 -1.14
CA GLN A 124 8.17 -8.74 -2.28
C GLN A 124 7.91 -7.53 -3.19
N THR A 125 6.65 -7.21 -3.44
CA THR A 125 6.25 -6.03 -4.23
C THR A 125 6.71 -4.73 -3.57
N ILE A 126 6.50 -4.59 -2.26
CA ILE A 126 6.99 -3.44 -1.47
C ILE A 126 8.51 -3.35 -1.52
N LYS A 127 9.21 -4.49 -1.40
CA LYS A 127 10.66 -4.52 -1.53
C LYS A 127 11.12 -4.03 -2.90
N LEU A 128 10.53 -4.52 -3.99
CA LEU A 128 10.88 -4.11 -5.35
C LEU A 128 10.69 -2.59 -5.54
N ARG A 129 9.59 -2.02 -5.05
CA ARG A 129 9.38 -0.57 -5.06
C ARG A 129 10.44 0.17 -4.26
N ASN A 130 10.77 -0.33 -3.07
CA ASN A 130 11.80 0.31 -2.22
C ASN A 130 13.18 0.28 -2.86
N ASP A 131 13.55 -0.83 -3.50
CA ASP A 131 14.80 -0.94 -4.24
C ASP A 131 14.86 0.08 -5.41
N LEU A 132 13.71 0.35 -6.06
CA LEU A 132 13.60 1.37 -7.11
C LEU A 132 13.70 2.81 -6.58
N VAL A 133 13.07 3.11 -5.44
CA VAL A 133 13.01 4.46 -4.88
C VAL A 133 14.29 4.83 -4.12
N HIS A 134 14.94 3.84 -3.52
CA HIS A 134 16.17 3.99 -2.74
C HIS A 134 17.27 3.06 -3.28
N PRO A 135 17.69 3.25 -4.55
CA PRO A 135 18.61 2.33 -5.19
C PRO A 135 19.99 2.38 -4.51
N LYS A 136 20.52 1.20 -4.20
CA LYS A 136 21.91 1.02 -3.77
C LYS A 136 22.79 0.60 -4.95
N ASP A 137 22.16 -0.04 -5.94
CA ASP A 137 22.76 -0.51 -7.17
C ASP A 137 21.79 -0.24 -8.32
N GLU A 138 22.18 -0.51 -9.57
CA GLU A 138 21.30 -0.41 -10.72
C GLU A 138 20.12 -1.40 -10.59
N VAL A 139 18.89 -0.90 -10.68
CA VAL A 139 17.68 -1.70 -10.55
C VAL A 139 17.06 -1.91 -11.92
N ASN A 140 17.19 -3.14 -12.45
CA ASN A 140 16.56 -3.54 -13.70
C ASN A 140 15.24 -4.26 -13.42
N ILE A 141 14.12 -3.63 -13.78
CA ILE A 141 12.77 -4.18 -13.57
C ILE A 141 12.22 -4.70 -14.89
N THR A 142 11.75 -5.96 -14.87
CA THR A 142 11.15 -6.60 -16.03
C THR A 142 9.63 -6.38 -16.09
N TYR A 143 9.07 -6.52 -17.29
CA TYR A 143 7.62 -6.50 -17.50
C TYR A 143 6.90 -7.48 -16.57
N ASN A 144 7.34 -8.74 -16.49
CA ASN A 144 6.71 -9.77 -15.67
C ASN A 144 6.75 -9.45 -14.17
N GLN A 145 7.83 -8.82 -13.69
CA GLN A 145 7.89 -8.38 -12.28
C GLN A 145 6.85 -7.31 -11.99
N VAL A 146 6.66 -6.34 -12.89
CA VAL A 146 5.65 -5.30 -12.71
C VAL A 146 4.24 -5.88 -12.81
N GLU A 147 3.97 -6.73 -13.80
CA GLU A 147 2.67 -7.40 -13.95
C GLU A 147 2.32 -8.21 -12.71
N THR A 148 3.24 -9.03 -12.19
CA THR A 148 3.05 -9.79 -10.95
C THR A 148 2.83 -8.86 -9.76
N SER A 149 3.56 -7.74 -9.69
CA SER A 149 3.40 -6.75 -8.63
C SER A 149 2.00 -6.11 -8.63
N LEU A 150 1.47 -5.76 -9.81
CA LEU A 150 0.11 -5.23 -9.92
C LEU A 150 -0.95 -6.28 -9.53
N GLN A 151 -0.73 -7.56 -9.86
CA GLN A 151 -1.59 -8.66 -9.42
C GLN A 151 -1.56 -8.83 -7.90
N ASN A 152 -0.39 -8.76 -7.28
CA ASN A 152 -0.23 -8.84 -5.82
C ASN A 152 -0.92 -7.68 -5.11
N ILE A 153 -0.83 -6.46 -5.65
CA ILE A 153 -1.50 -5.28 -5.14
C ILE A 153 -3.02 -5.49 -5.19
N LEU A 154 -3.56 -5.90 -6.34
CA LEU A 154 -4.99 -6.14 -6.52
C LEU A 154 -5.50 -7.22 -5.57
N GLN A 155 -4.76 -8.31 -5.42
CA GLN A 155 -5.08 -9.38 -4.47
C GLN A 155 -5.10 -8.87 -3.03
N THR A 156 -4.15 -8.02 -2.66
CA THR A 156 -4.10 -7.43 -1.31
C THR A 156 -5.30 -6.53 -1.05
N ILE A 157 -5.67 -5.68 -2.01
CA ILE A 157 -6.86 -4.83 -1.92
C ILE A 157 -8.12 -5.68 -1.74
N ASP A 158 -8.30 -6.74 -2.54
CA ASP A 158 -9.45 -7.66 -2.45
C ASP A 158 -9.52 -8.37 -1.08
N ILE A 159 -8.37 -8.77 -0.54
CA ILE A 159 -8.28 -9.41 0.77
C ILE A 159 -8.64 -8.44 1.89
N LEU A 160 -8.16 -7.20 1.84
CA LEU A 160 -8.50 -6.19 2.83
C LEU A 160 -9.97 -5.80 2.74
N TYR A 161 -10.50 -5.63 1.53
CA TYR A 161 -11.93 -5.34 1.30
C TYR A 161 -12.85 -6.41 1.91
N LYS A 162 -12.45 -7.68 1.84
CA LYS A 162 -13.22 -8.78 2.43
C LYS A 162 -13.03 -8.93 3.94
N ALA A 163 -12.00 -8.32 4.51
CA ALA A 163 -11.70 -8.37 5.94
C ALA A 163 -12.47 -7.31 6.73
N VAL A 164 -12.65 -6.12 6.16
CA VAL A 164 -13.36 -4.95 6.74
C VAL A 164 -14.82 -4.98 6.34
#